data_0214faa21080235adafaf1bbfb94c28f
#
_entry.id   0214faa21080235adafaf1bbfb94c28f
#
_cell.length_a   1.000
_cell.length_b   1.000
_cell.length_c   1.000
_cell.angle_alpha   90.00
_cell.angle_beta   90.00
_cell.angle_gamma   90.00
#
_symmetry.space_group_name_H-M   'P 1'
#
loop_
_entity.id
_entity.type
_entity.pdbx_description
1 polymer ?
#
loop_
_entity_poly.entity_id
_entity_poly.type
_entity_poly.pdbx_seq_one_letter_code
_entity_poly.pdbx_strand_id
1 'polypeptide(L)'
;MAFQTIGFIGLGLIGGSIAKKMKSNQPDIKIYATAHHKETIQEAYREGLIENNDLLPLSAFSDCDYIFLCAPVQRNLAYLRQLKDIIRSDCYITDVGSTKTEIHEEVIRLGMEANFIGGHPMTGSEKTGILSATNTLLENAYYIITPTALTPKEEISEFRDFVLSLGAIPLILDYKIHDYSTAAISHLPHMIAYSLVNLVHQIDDDKETMKTIAAGGFKDITRIASSSPVCLLYTSPSPRDR
;
A
#
# COMPACT_ATOMS: atom_id res chain seq x y z
N MET A 1 -18.03 11.82 1.92
CA MET A 1 -17.02 12.13 2.96
C MET A 1 -16.44 13.51 2.71
N ALA A 2 -16.54 14.41 3.65
CA ALA A 2 -15.85 15.70 3.59
C ALA A 2 -14.56 15.60 4.41
N PHE A 3 -13.55 14.91 3.87
CA PHE A 3 -12.21 14.94 4.46
C PHE A 3 -11.69 16.37 4.42
N GLN A 4 -11.29 16.90 5.55
CA GLN A 4 -10.66 18.22 5.65
C GLN A 4 -9.16 18.10 5.87
N THR A 5 -8.75 17.17 6.73
CA THR A 5 -7.35 17.01 7.14
C THR A 5 -6.95 15.53 7.06
N ILE A 6 -5.98 15.23 6.20
CA ILE A 6 -5.52 13.86 5.92
C ILE A 6 -4.05 13.72 6.28
N GLY A 7 -3.73 12.61 6.93
CA GLY A 7 -2.37 12.19 7.23
C GLY A 7 -1.88 11.08 6.32
N PHE A 8 -0.67 11.19 5.78
CA PHE A 8 0.02 10.10 5.09
C PHE A 8 1.29 9.70 5.85
N ILE A 9 1.35 8.45 6.28
CA ILE A 9 2.56 7.86 6.88
C ILE A 9 3.19 6.92 5.84
N GLY A 10 4.21 7.45 5.16
CA GLY A 10 4.77 6.89 3.94
C GLY A 10 4.19 7.56 2.68
N LEU A 11 5.02 8.33 1.99
CA LEU A 11 4.60 9.06 0.78
C LEU A 11 5.40 8.58 -0.44
N GLY A 12 5.26 7.28 -0.74
CA GLY A 12 5.85 6.64 -1.92
C GLY A 12 4.93 6.72 -3.16
N LEU A 13 5.08 5.74 -4.06
CA LEU A 13 4.27 5.64 -5.27
C LEU A 13 2.77 5.62 -4.97
N ILE A 14 2.31 4.71 -4.11
CA ILE A 14 0.87 4.54 -3.82
C ILE A 14 0.33 5.71 -3.01
N GLY A 15 0.93 6.02 -1.86
CA GLY A 15 0.48 7.14 -1.02
C GLY A 15 0.51 8.48 -1.75
N GLY A 16 1.56 8.73 -2.54
CA GLY A 16 1.65 9.93 -3.38
C GLY A 16 0.59 9.99 -4.48
N SER A 17 0.24 8.84 -5.10
CA SER A 17 -0.80 8.80 -6.14
C SER A 17 -2.19 9.05 -5.56
N ILE A 18 -2.49 8.47 -4.38
CA ILE A 18 -3.73 8.76 -3.66
C ILE A 18 -3.79 10.25 -3.31
N ALA A 19 -2.74 10.79 -2.71
CA ALA A 19 -2.67 12.21 -2.34
C ALA A 19 -2.84 13.14 -3.55
N LYS A 20 -2.17 12.86 -4.68
CA LYS A 20 -2.31 13.63 -5.93
C LYS A 20 -3.74 13.59 -6.47
N LYS A 21 -4.39 12.41 -6.46
CA LYS A 21 -5.79 12.29 -6.88
C LYS A 21 -6.74 13.03 -5.95
N MET A 22 -6.54 12.93 -4.62
CA MET A 22 -7.34 13.68 -3.63
C MET A 22 -7.21 15.20 -3.84
N LYS A 23 -5.99 15.71 -3.99
CA LYS A 23 -5.74 17.15 -4.22
C LYS A 23 -6.33 17.62 -5.55
N SER A 24 -6.32 16.77 -6.58
CA SER A 24 -6.97 17.05 -7.88
C SER A 24 -8.50 17.13 -7.76
N ASN A 25 -9.11 16.27 -6.96
CA ASN A 25 -10.56 16.24 -6.75
C ASN A 25 -11.04 17.35 -5.79
N GLN A 26 -10.23 17.68 -4.79
CA GLN A 26 -10.52 18.66 -3.75
C GLN A 26 -9.26 19.49 -3.45
N PRO A 27 -9.05 20.62 -4.18
CA PRO A 27 -7.82 21.43 -4.06
C PRO A 27 -7.56 21.98 -2.66
N ASP A 28 -8.60 22.25 -1.88
CA ASP A 28 -8.51 22.84 -0.53
C ASP A 28 -8.26 21.83 0.59
N ILE A 29 -8.21 20.50 0.26
CA ILE A 29 -7.92 19.49 1.26
C ILE A 29 -6.53 19.68 1.86
N LYS A 30 -6.42 19.60 3.18
CA LYS A 30 -5.14 19.70 3.88
C LYS A 30 -4.52 18.31 3.99
N ILE A 31 -3.32 18.15 3.45
CA ILE A 31 -2.58 16.89 3.49
C ILE A 31 -1.28 17.11 4.26
N TYR A 32 -1.09 16.33 5.32
CA TYR A 32 0.16 16.25 6.07
C TYR A 32 0.81 14.90 5.82
N ALA A 33 2.13 14.86 5.74
CA ALA A 33 2.81 13.61 5.48
C ALA A 33 4.11 13.45 6.26
N THR A 34 4.49 12.21 6.52
CA THR A 34 5.85 11.84 6.92
C THR A 34 6.35 10.68 6.06
N ALA A 35 7.66 10.55 5.90
CA ALA A 35 8.28 9.55 5.06
C ALA A 35 9.61 9.10 5.67
N HIS A 36 10.26 8.08 5.06
CA HIS A 36 11.58 7.64 5.49
C HIS A 36 12.67 8.66 5.16
N HIS A 37 12.53 9.36 4.03
CA HIS A 37 13.49 10.35 3.55
C HIS A 37 12.87 11.75 3.54
N LYS A 38 13.62 12.73 4.05
CA LYS A 38 13.21 14.14 4.08
C LYS A 38 13.01 14.70 2.66
N GLU A 39 13.81 14.26 1.72
CA GLU A 39 13.75 14.68 0.31
C GLU A 39 12.37 14.38 -0.32
N THR A 40 11.75 13.26 0.07
CA THR A 40 10.38 12.91 -0.37
C THR A 40 9.36 13.95 0.07
N ILE A 41 9.46 14.42 1.31
CA ILE A 41 8.57 15.45 1.87
C ILE A 41 8.81 16.80 1.18
N GLN A 42 10.07 17.16 1.00
CA GLN A 42 10.43 18.41 0.33
C GLN A 42 9.94 18.46 -1.12
N GLU A 43 10.00 17.34 -1.84
CA GLU A 43 9.50 17.27 -3.21
C GLU A 43 7.97 17.40 -3.25
N ALA A 44 7.26 16.65 -2.40
CA ALA A 44 5.81 16.76 -2.30
C ALA A 44 5.34 18.17 -1.90
N TYR A 45 6.08 18.85 -1.02
CA TYR A 45 5.80 20.24 -0.63
C TYR A 45 6.02 21.21 -1.80
N ARG A 46 7.11 21.07 -2.57
CA ARG A 46 7.36 21.88 -3.76
C ARG A 46 6.28 21.74 -4.82
N GLU A 47 5.71 20.54 -4.95
CA GLU A 47 4.56 20.29 -5.85
C GLU A 47 3.24 20.87 -5.31
N GLY A 48 3.21 21.44 -4.10
CA GLY A 48 1.98 21.92 -3.45
C GLY A 48 1.05 20.79 -3.04
N LEU A 49 1.57 19.57 -2.90
CA LEU A 49 0.78 18.38 -2.58
C LEU A 49 0.46 18.28 -1.09
N ILE A 50 1.39 18.71 -0.23
CA ILE A 50 1.29 18.62 1.23
C ILE A 50 1.60 19.96 1.90
N GLU A 51 1.16 20.12 3.17
CA GLU A 51 1.28 21.36 3.93
C GLU A 51 2.64 21.52 4.64
N ASN A 52 3.35 20.43 4.92
CA ASN A 52 4.63 20.44 5.64
C ASN A 52 5.83 20.25 4.71
N ASN A 53 6.95 20.91 5.04
CA ASN A 53 8.21 20.85 4.28
C ASN A 53 9.33 20.08 4.99
N ASP A 54 9.03 19.48 6.15
CA ASP A 54 9.96 18.64 6.92
C ASP A 54 9.25 17.38 7.44
N LEU A 55 10.02 16.41 7.92
CA LEU A 55 9.49 15.22 8.55
C LEU A 55 8.66 15.59 9.80
N LEU A 56 7.48 15.02 9.92
CA LEU A 56 6.61 15.21 11.06
C LEU A 56 6.72 14.04 12.05
N PRO A 57 6.68 14.30 13.37
CA PRO A 57 6.47 13.27 14.37
C PRO A 57 5.02 12.77 14.28
N LEU A 58 4.75 11.56 14.76
CA LEU A 58 3.40 10.98 14.73
C LEU A 58 2.36 11.80 15.50
N SER A 59 2.77 12.53 16.53
CA SER A 59 1.88 13.44 17.27
C SER A 59 1.27 14.55 16.41
N ALA A 60 1.89 14.90 15.29
CA ALA A 60 1.35 15.89 14.36
C ALA A 60 0.10 15.41 13.59
N PHE A 61 -0.21 14.11 13.65
CA PHE A 61 -1.39 13.51 13.01
C PHE A 61 -2.60 13.42 13.93
N SER A 62 -2.54 13.96 15.16
CA SER A 62 -3.62 13.90 16.15
C SER A 62 -4.93 14.52 15.65
N ASP A 63 -4.85 15.55 14.81
CA ASP A 63 -6.01 16.28 14.31
C ASP A 63 -6.49 15.83 12.92
N CYS A 64 -5.92 14.75 12.39
CA CYS A 64 -6.36 14.20 11.11
C CYS A 64 -7.72 13.53 11.23
N ASP A 65 -8.54 13.69 10.20
CA ASP A 65 -9.80 12.96 10.04
C ASP A 65 -9.54 11.52 9.57
N TYR A 66 -8.53 11.37 8.71
CA TYR A 66 -8.10 10.09 8.16
C TYR A 66 -6.58 9.98 8.09
N ILE A 67 -6.04 8.80 8.39
CA ILE A 67 -4.60 8.51 8.29
C ILE A 67 -4.39 7.31 7.37
N PHE A 68 -3.60 7.51 6.32
CA PHE A 68 -3.17 6.47 5.38
C PHE A 68 -1.80 5.93 5.76
N LEU A 69 -1.73 4.64 6.11
CA LEU A 69 -0.50 3.92 6.36
C LEU A 69 0.04 3.35 5.03
N CYS A 70 0.98 4.03 4.44
CA CYS A 70 1.55 3.70 3.12
C CYS A 70 3.02 3.24 3.20
N ALA A 71 3.50 2.88 4.39
CA ALA A 71 4.80 2.26 4.61
C ALA A 71 4.72 0.73 4.43
N PRO A 72 5.84 0.00 4.41
CA PRO A 72 5.82 -1.47 4.45
C PRO A 72 5.03 -2.01 5.65
N VAL A 73 4.33 -3.15 5.46
CA VAL A 73 3.39 -3.71 6.44
C VAL A 73 3.98 -3.76 7.86
N GLN A 74 5.18 -4.31 8.03
CA GLN A 74 5.85 -4.41 9.33
C GLN A 74 6.06 -3.04 10.02
N ARG A 75 6.33 -1.99 9.26
CA ARG A 75 6.40 -0.63 9.79
C ARG A 75 5.04 -0.06 10.15
N ASN A 76 4.01 -0.38 9.37
CA ASN A 76 2.64 0.01 9.66
C ASN A 76 2.16 -0.56 10.99
N LEU A 77 2.52 -1.81 11.34
CA LEU A 77 2.24 -2.39 12.66
C LEU A 77 2.85 -1.55 13.80
N ALA A 78 4.10 -1.11 13.63
CA ALA A 78 4.77 -0.26 14.62
C ALA A 78 4.11 1.14 14.73
N TYR A 79 3.63 1.69 13.61
CA TYR A 79 2.91 2.96 13.62
C TYR A 79 1.53 2.84 14.28
N LEU A 80 0.78 1.77 14.04
CA LEU A 80 -0.50 1.52 14.71
C LEU A 80 -0.37 1.53 16.23
N ARG A 81 0.67 0.88 16.78
CA ARG A 81 0.93 0.86 18.24
C ARG A 81 1.12 2.25 18.82
N GLN A 82 1.74 3.16 18.09
CA GLN A 82 1.98 4.52 18.53
C GLN A 82 0.76 5.43 18.29
N LEU A 83 0.06 5.24 17.17
CA LEU A 83 -1.10 6.07 16.82
C LEU A 83 -2.29 5.83 17.75
N LYS A 84 -2.42 4.65 18.36
CA LYS A 84 -3.49 4.31 19.30
C LYS A 84 -3.70 5.39 20.37
N ASP A 85 -2.61 5.92 20.91
CA ASP A 85 -2.65 6.89 22.02
C ASP A 85 -2.59 8.35 21.51
N ILE A 86 -2.55 8.56 20.18
CA ILE A 86 -2.38 9.87 19.56
C ILE A 86 -3.67 10.34 18.89
N ILE A 87 -4.36 9.44 18.18
CA ILE A 87 -5.50 9.80 17.35
C ILE A 87 -6.75 10.12 18.15
N ARG A 88 -7.61 10.96 17.59
CA ARG A 88 -8.95 11.21 18.12
C ARG A 88 -9.84 9.99 17.91
N SER A 89 -10.90 9.88 18.73
CA SER A 89 -11.87 8.78 18.65
C SER A 89 -12.69 8.75 17.35
N ASP A 90 -12.73 9.84 16.62
CA ASP A 90 -13.41 10.00 15.32
C ASP A 90 -12.45 9.97 14.12
N CYS A 91 -11.15 9.77 14.36
CA CYS A 91 -10.17 9.57 13.30
C CYS A 91 -10.19 8.12 12.81
N TYR A 92 -10.17 7.93 11.50
CA TYR A 92 -10.04 6.62 10.87
C TYR A 92 -8.64 6.37 10.34
N ILE A 93 -8.20 5.12 10.42
CA ILE A 93 -6.94 4.66 9.84
C ILE A 93 -7.24 3.67 8.73
N THR A 94 -6.54 3.81 7.62
CA THR A 94 -6.48 2.82 6.55
C THR A 94 -5.03 2.50 6.20
N ASP A 95 -4.80 1.34 5.60
CA ASP A 95 -3.51 1.00 5.03
C ASP A 95 -3.63 0.73 3.53
N VAL A 96 -2.50 0.59 2.85
CA VAL A 96 -2.43 0.22 1.42
C VAL A 96 -1.56 -1.02 1.19
N GLY A 97 -1.31 -1.79 2.24
CA GLY A 97 -0.45 -2.97 2.20
C GLY A 97 -1.01 -4.10 1.34
N SER A 98 -0.13 -4.93 0.79
CA SER A 98 -0.50 -6.06 -0.06
C SER A 98 -0.95 -7.31 0.72
N THR A 99 -0.76 -7.35 2.04
CA THR A 99 -1.28 -8.37 2.95
C THR A 99 -2.11 -7.72 4.05
N LYS A 100 -3.14 -8.42 4.52
CA LYS A 100 -4.14 -7.87 5.45
C LYS A 100 -4.18 -8.59 6.80
N THR A 101 -3.79 -9.86 6.87
CA THR A 101 -3.96 -10.65 8.10
C THR A 101 -3.21 -10.04 9.27
N GLU A 102 -1.92 -9.77 9.13
CA GLU A 102 -1.10 -9.24 10.23
C GLU A 102 -1.58 -7.88 10.74
N ILE A 103 -1.98 -6.98 9.82
CA ILE A 103 -2.44 -5.65 10.22
C ILE A 103 -3.82 -5.71 10.91
N HIS A 104 -4.73 -6.60 10.45
CA HIS A 104 -6.01 -6.81 11.11
C HIS A 104 -5.85 -7.42 12.51
N GLU A 105 -4.99 -8.43 12.65
CA GLU A 105 -4.70 -9.04 13.96
C GLU A 105 -4.10 -8.02 14.94
N GLU A 106 -3.23 -7.13 14.46
CA GLU A 106 -2.68 -6.05 15.27
C GLU A 106 -3.75 -5.02 15.67
N VAL A 107 -4.62 -4.62 14.73
CA VAL A 107 -5.75 -3.72 15.00
C VAL A 107 -6.68 -4.30 16.07
N ILE A 108 -7.03 -5.58 15.96
CA ILE A 108 -7.84 -6.31 16.95
C ILE A 108 -7.14 -6.31 18.31
N ARG A 109 -5.86 -6.66 18.36
CA ARG A 109 -5.04 -6.68 19.58
C ARG A 109 -4.99 -5.32 20.28
N LEU A 110 -5.01 -4.24 19.50
CA LEU A 110 -5.00 -2.87 20.00
C LEU A 110 -6.38 -2.34 20.38
N GLY A 111 -7.48 -3.02 20.00
CA GLY A 111 -8.85 -2.54 20.21
C GLY A 111 -9.20 -1.34 19.34
N MET A 112 -8.63 -1.24 18.12
CA MET A 112 -8.83 -0.13 17.18
C MET A 112 -9.78 -0.49 16.04
N GLU A 113 -10.55 -1.57 16.15
CA GLU A 113 -11.38 -2.13 15.07
C GLU A 113 -12.43 -1.14 14.55
N ALA A 114 -13.03 -0.34 15.46
CA ALA A 114 -14.05 0.64 15.07
C ALA A 114 -13.47 1.81 14.24
N ASN A 115 -12.16 2.03 14.31
CA ASN A 115 -11.46 3.15 13.66
C ASN A 115 -10.57 2.70 12.51
N PHE A 116 -10.72 1.46 12.03
CA PHE A 116 -9.85 0.92 10.99
C PHE A 116 -10.61 0.32 9.82
N ILE A 117 -10.15 0.62 8.62
CA ILE A 117 -10.54 -0.04 7.37
C ILE A 117 -9.29 -0.41 6.61
N GLY A 118 -9.04 -1.70 6.43
CA GLY A 118 -7.92 -2.15 5.61
C GLY A 118 -8.15 -1.85 4.12
N GLY A 119 -7.09 -1.51 3.43
CA GLY A 119 -7.11 -1.24 2.00
C GLY A 119 -5.96 -1.93 1.26
N HIS A 120 -6.21 -2.28 -0.01
CA HIS A 120 -5.17 -2.75 -0.92
C HIS A 120 -5.50 -2.35 -2.36
N PRO A 121 -4.91 -1.28 -2.89
CA PRO A 121 -5.02 -0.97 -4.32
C PRO A 121 -4.23 -2.02 -5.12
N MET A 122 -4.94 -2.78 -5.96
CA MET A 122 -4.37 -3.84 -6.81
C MET A 122 -3.68 -3.21 -8.03
N THR A 123 -2.76 -2.31 -7.78
CA THR A 123 -1.97 -1.60 -8.80
C THR A 123 -0.57 -1.32 -8.28
N GLY A 124 0.34 -1.10 -9.20
CA GLY A 124 1.72 -0.80 -8.88
C GLY A 124 2.52 -0.50 -10.14
N SER A 125 3.78 -0.22 -9.95
CA SER A 125 4.75 0.00 -11.03
C SER A 125 6.11 -0.51 -10.57
N GLU A 126 6.97 -0.83 -11.52
CA GLU A 126 8.40 -1.11 -11.25
C GLU A 126 9.14 0.14 -10.74
N LYS A 127 8.56 1.33 -10.99
CA LYS A 127 9.06 2.60 -10.48
C LYS A 127 8.65 2.80 -9.02
N THR A 128 9.48 3.48 -8.26
CA THR A 128 9.27 3.75 -6.84
C THR A 128 9.36 5.23 -6.51
N GLY A 129 8.88 5.62 -5.32
CA GLY A 129 9.00 6.99 -4.81
C GLY A 129 7.93 7.95 -5.30
N ILE A 130 7.94 9.15 -4.73
CA ILE A 130 6.94 10.20 -4.96
C ILE A 130 6.99 10.74 -6.39
N LEU A 131 8.19 10.81 -6.99
CA LEU A 131 8.37 11.30 -8.36
C LEU A 131 7.70 10.42 -9.42
N SER A 132 7.44 9.16 -9.08
CA SER A 132 6.73 8.22 -9.97
C SER A 132 5.22 8.20 -9.72
N ALA A 133 4.74 8.88 -8.69
CA ALA A 133 3.33 8.94 -8.34
C ALA A 133 2.55 9.79 -9.35
N THR A 134 1.38 9.28 -9.77
CA THR A 134 0.48 9.98 -10.69
C THR A 134 -0.95 9.94 -10.16
N ASN A 135 -1.76 10.93 -10.51
CA ASN A 135 -3.18 10.96 -10.12
C ASN A 135 -4.06 9.95 -10.87
N THR A 136 -3.50 9.23 -11.86
CA THR A 136 -4.20 8.22 -12.66
C THR A 136 -3.82 6.78 -12.31
N LEU A 137 -2.85 6.57 -11.40
CA LEU A 137 -2.32 5.23 -11.09
C LEU A 137 -3.40 4.23 -10.65
N LEU A 138 -4.43 4.71 -9.97
CA LEU A 138 -5.51 3.87 -9.44
C LEU A 138 -6.68 3.71 -10.42
N GLU A 139 -6.72 4.45 -11.52
CA GLU A 139 -7.84 4.41 -12.45
C GLU A 139 -8.05 3.02 -13.05
N ASN A 140 -9.28 2.52 -12.95
CA ASN A 140 -9.71 1.18 -13.37
C ASN A 140 -9.00 0.01 -12.65
N ALA A 141 -8.21 0.26 -11.61
CA ALA A 141 -7.65 -0.78 -10.76
C ALA A 141 -8.66 -1.22 -9.69
N TYR A 142 -8.69 -2.50 -9.36
CA TYR A 142 -9.41 -2.93 -8.16
C TYR A 142 -8.76 -2.34 -6.92
N TYR A 143 -9.59 -1.86 -6.00
CA TYR A 143 -9.17 -1.46 -4.66
C TYR A 143 -9.92 -2.34 -3.66
N ILE A 144 -9.18 -3.25 -3.03
CA ILE A 144 -9.78 -4.15 -2.05
C ILE A 144 -9.95 -3.40 -0.74
N ILE A 145 -11.16 -3.49 -0.18
CA ILE A 145 -11.54 -2.90 1.11
C ILE A 145 -11.79 -4.06 2.07
N THR A 146 -11.10 -4.07 3.20
CA THR A 146 -11.25 -5.10 4.23
C THR A 146 -11.67 -4.45 5.54
N PRO A 147 -12.99 -4.25 5.77
CA PRO A 147 -13.46 -3.72 7.05
C PRO A 147 -13.23 -4.72 8.17
N THR A 148 -13.16 -4.24 9.40
CA THR A 148 -13.19 -5.07 10.60
C THR A 148 -14.63 -5.44 10.97
N ALA A 149 -14.81 -6.31 11.96
CA ALA A 149 -16.14 -6.65 12.48
C ALA A 149 -16.85 -5.46 13.14
N LEU A 150 -16.10 -4.46 13.62
CA LEU A 150 -16.62 -3.29 14.35
C LEU A 150 -16.61 -2.00 13.50
N THR A 151 -16.12 -2.04 12.27
CA THR A 151 -16.18 -0.87 11.37
C THR A 151 -17.63 -0.50 11.09
N PRO A 152 -18.06 0.75 11.32
CA PRO A 152 -19.43 1.20 11.05
C PRO A 152 -19.80 1.04 9.57
N LYS A 153 -21.05 0.65 9.30
CA LYS A 153 -21.52 0.46 7.92
C LYS A 153 -21.50 1.75 7.09
N GLU A 154 -21.77 2.85 7.74
CA GLU A 154 -21.73 4.19 7.16
C GLU A 154 -20.31 4.49 6.68
N GLU A 155 -19.31 4.19 7.50
CA GLU A 155 -17.90 4.40 7.18
C GLU A 155 -17.44 3.50 6.02
N ILE A 156 -17.89 2.24 6.00
CA ILE A 156 -17.59 1.32 4.88
C ILE A 156 -18.17 1.90 3.56
N SER A 157 -19.39 2.44 3.61
CA SER A 157 -20.01 3.06 2.44
C SER A 157 -19.29 4.31 1.99
N GLU A 158 -18.90 5.18 2.93
CA GLU A 158 -18.18 6.41 2.65
C GLU A 158 -16.77 6.13 2.10
N PHE A 159 -16.06 5.15 2.66
CA PHE A 159 -14.75 4.76 2.16
C PHE A 159 -14.84 4.11 0.77
N ARG A 160 -15.90 3.35 0.49
CA ARG A 160 -16.19 2.84 -0.86
C ARG A 160 -16.37 3.99 -1.86
N ASP A 161 -17.15 4.99 -1.50
CA ASP A 161 -17.40 6.15 -2.38
C ASP A 161 -16.13 6.99 -2.55
N PHE A 162 -15.28 7.08 -1.52
CA PHE A 162 -13.94 7.64 -1.64
C PHE A 162 -13.09 6.88 -2.66
N VAL A 163 -13.06 5.54 -2.60
CA VAL A 163 -12.32 4.70 -3.56
C VAL A 163 -12.82 4.92 -5.00
N LEU A 164 -14.15 5.03 -5.20
CA LEU A 164 -14.72 5.41 -6.49
C LEU A 164 -14.24 6.78 -6.97
N SER A 165 -14.10 7.75 -6.07
CA SER A 165 -13.60 9.09 -6.40
C SER A 165 -12.13 9.08 -6.85
N LEU A 166 -11.36 8.08 -6.46
CA LEU A 166 -10.00 7.85 -6.95
C LEU A 166 -9.97 7.29 -8.39
N GLY A 167 -11.13 6.92 -8.95
CA GLY A 167 -11.25 6.24 -10.24
C GLY A 167 -11.01 4.73 -10.16
N ALA A 168 -10.89 4.17 -8.96
CA ALA A 168 -10.69 2.75 -8.70
C ALA A 168 -12.02 1.99 -8.58
N ILE A 169 -11.96 0.68 -8.70
CA ILE A 169 -13.10 -0.23 -8.59
C ILE A 169 -13.09 -0.86 -7.19
N PRO A 170 -13.97 -0.44 -6.25
CA PRO A 170 -13.97 -0.99 -4.90
C PRO A 170 -14.51 -2.42 -4.86
N LEU A 171 -13.83 -3.29 -4.12
CA LEU A 171 -14.28 -4.65 -3.84
C LEU A 171 -14.11 -4.92 -2.33
N ILE A 172 -15.22 -5.21 -1.64
CA ILE A 172 -15.20 -5.50 -0.20
C ILE A 172 -15.01 -6.99 0.00
N LEU A 173 -13.98 -7.37 0.76
CA LEU A 173 -13.65 -8.76 1.08
C LEU A 173 -13.33 -8.91 2.57
N ASP A 174 -13.49 -10.12 3.09
CA ASP A 174 -12.85 -10.54 4.33
C ASP A 174 -11.32 -10.56 4.16
N TYR A 175 -10.58 -10.12 5.18
CA TYR A 175 -9.13 -9.98 5.10
C TYR A 175 -8.39 -11.32 4.90
N LYS A 176 -8.93 -12.45 5.41
CA LYS A 176 -8.35 -13.78 5.19
C LYS A 176 -8.60 -14.28 3.77
N ILE A 177 -9.82 -14.03 3.26
CA ILE A 177 -10.15 -14.33 1.86
C ILE A 177 -9.27 -13.51 0.92
N HIS A 178 -9.05 -12.24 1.24
CA HIS A 178 -8.11 -11.37 0.51
C HIS A 178 -6.72 -11.99 0.44
N ASP A 179 -6.12 -12.33 1.58
CA ASP A 179 -4.74 -12.84 1.63
C ASP A 179 -4.61 -14.20 0.93
N TYR A 180 -5.59 -15.09 1.10
CA TYR A 180 -5.62 -16.36 0.38
C TYR A 180 -5.65 -16.16 -1.14
N SER A 181 -6.53 -15.27 -1.60
CA SER A 181 -6.67 -14.96 -3.03
C SER A 181 -5.40 -14.31 -3.59
N THR A 182 -4.84 -13.33 -2.89
CA THR A 182 -3.62 -12.62 -3.28
C THR A 182 -2.41 -13.57 -3.31
N ALA A 183 -2.32 -14.50 -2.35
CA ALA A 183 -1.28 -15.53 -2.36
C ALA A 183 -1.34 -16.38 -3.64
N ALA A 184 -2.55 -16.79 -4.05
CA ALA A 184 -2.72 -17.64 -5.22
C ALA A 184 -2.45 -16.93 -6.55
N ILE A 185 -2.93 -15.67 -6.70
CA ILE A 185 -2.89 -14.96 -8.00
C ILE A 185 -1.68 -14.02 -8.15
N SER A 186 -0.96 -13.72 -7.07
CA SER A 186 0.19 -12.81 -7.09
C SER A 186 1.45 -13.49 -6.54
N HIS A 187 1.44 -13.95 -5.29
CA HIS A 187 2.66 -14.45 -4.66
C HIS A 187 3.14 -15.77 -5.27
N LEU A 188 2.24 -16.72 -5.51
CA LEU A 188 2.59 -18.00 -6.14
C LEU A 188 3.18 -17.81 -7.55
N PRO A 189 2.61 -17.02 -8.46
CA PRO A 189 3.24 -16.72 -9.75
C PRO A 189 4.65 -16.13 -9.63
N HIS A 190 4.89 -15.22 -8.68
CA HIS A 190 6.22 -14.69 -8.44
C HIS A 190 7.21 -15.78 -8.02
N MET A 191 6.82 -16.66 -7.09
CA MET A 191 7.66 -17.77 -6.65
C MET A 191 8.01 -18.73 -7.80
N ILE A 192 7.03 -19.03 -8.66
CA ILE A 192 7.25 -19.84 -9.87
C ILE A 192 8.24 -19.15 -10.81
N ALA A 193 8.06 -17.88 -11.08
CA ALA A 193 8.94 -17.10 -11.96
C ALA A 193 10.38 -17.05 -11.44
N TYR A 194 10.58 -16.80 -10.14
CA TYR A 194 11.90 -16.82 -9.51
C TYR A 194 12.54 -18.20 -9.58
N SER A 195 11.78 -19.26 -9.27
CA SER A 195 12.28 -20.63 -9.34
C SER A 195 12.70 -21.02 -10.75
N LEU A 196 11.92 -20.60 -11.75
CA LEU A 196 12.23 -20.85 -13.16
C LEU A 196 13.51 -20.12 -13.62
N VAL A 197 13.67 -18.84 -13.26
CA VAL A 197 14.89 -18.07 -13.57
C VAL A 197 16.11 -18.71 -12.92
N ASN A 198 16.02 -19.06 -11.63
CA ASN A 198 17.13 -19.67 -10.90
C ASN A 198 17.49 -21.05 -11.48
N LEU A 199 16.49 -21.86 -11.81
CA LEU A 199 16.74 -23.19 -12.42
C LEU A 199 17.50 -23.04 -13.75
N VAL A 200 17.02 -22.18 -14.65
CA VAL A 200 17.67 -21.97 -15.95
C VAL A 200 19.08 -21.44 -15.76
N HIS A 201 19.29 -20.48 -14.86
CA HIS A 201 20.62 -19.95 -14.55
C HIS A 201 21.59 -21.02 -14.01
N GLN A 202 21.10 -21.98 -13.19
CA GLN A 202 21.92 -23.06 -12.63
C GLN A 202 22.34 -24.13 -13.64
N ILE A 203 21.51 -24.36 -14.68
CA ILE A 203 21.77 -25.39 -15.69
C ILE A 203 22.32 -24.82 -17.01
N ASP A 204 22.47 -23.51 -17.12
CA ASP A 204 23.05 -22.86 -18.30
C ASP A 204 24.56 -23.16 -18.40
N ASP A 205 25.08 -23.11 -19.60
CA ASP A 205 26.51 -23.29 -19.85
C ASP A 205 27.32 -22.01 -19.57
N ASP A 206 28.65 -22.14 -19.56
CA ASP A 206 29.57 -21.01 -19.31
C ASP A 206 29.43 -19.88 -20.36
N LYS A 207 28.78 -20.12 -21.49
CA LYS A 207 28.52 -19.15 -22.55
C LYS A 207 27.16 -18.47 -22.41
N GLU A 208 26.43 -18.76 -21.37
CA GLU A 208 25.06 -18.26 -21.14
C GLU A 208 24.13 -18.51 -22.36
N THR A 209 24.23 -19.71 -22.96
CA THR A 209 23.48 -20.04 -24.18
C THR A 209 21.99 -19.96 -23.97
N MET A 210 21.45 -20.53 -22.87
CA MET A 210 20.00 -20.50 -22.59
C MET A 210 19.51 -19.07 -22.39
N LYS A 211 20.25 -18.24 -21.67
CA LYS A 211 19.96 -16.83 -21.47
C LYS A 211 19.95 -16.05 -22.80
N THR A 212 20.91 -16.35 -23.66
CA THR A 212 21.07 -15.69 -24.96
C THR A 212 19.90 -15.98 -25.90
N ILE A 213 19.45 -17.24 -25.96
CA ILE A 213 18.34 -17.67 -26.84
C ILE A 213 16.96 -17.52 -26.21
N ALA A 214 16.87 -17.05 -24.94
CA ALA A 214 15.60 -16.83 -24.27
C ALA A 214 14.68 -15.93 -25.08
N ALA A 215 13.58 -16.47 -25.58
CA ALA A 215 12.60 -15.81 -26.41
C ALA A 215 11.37 -15.34 -25.60
N GLY A 216 10.36 -14.79 -26.30
CA GLY A 216 9.19 -14.17 -25.70
C GLY A 216 8.52 -14.98 -24.61
N GLY A 217 8.24 -16.28 -24.82
CA GLY A 217 7.57 -17.11 -23.84
C GLY A 217 8.30 -17.18 -22.49
N PHE A 218 9.63 -17.35 -22.49
CA PHE A 218 10.41 -17.33 -21.25
C PHE A 218 10.40 -15.94 -20.60
N LYS A 219 10.62 -14.89 -21.39
CA LYS A 219 10.63 -13.50 -20.90
C LYS A 219 9.29 -13.06 -20.32
N ASP A 220 8.19 -13.46 -20.94
CA ASP A 220 6.84 -13.11 -20.47
C ASP A 220 6.55 -13.76 -19.09
N ILE A 221 6.83 -15.06 -18.94
CA ILE A 221 6.62 -15.77 -17.68
C ILE A 221 7.55 -15.25 -16.57
N THR A 222 8.79 -14.90 -16.92
CA THR A 222 9.82 -14.48 -15.94
C THR A 222 9.86 -12.97 -15.70
N ARG A 223 9.10 -12.17 -16.42
CA ARG A 223 9.08 -10.70 -16.27
C ARG A 223 8.86 -10.26 -14.83
N ILE A 224 7.97 -10.95 -14.11
CA ILE A 224 7.66 -10.62 -12.71
C ILE A 224 8.79 -11.01 -11.73
N ALA A 225 9.76 -11.84 -12.14
CA ALA A 225 10.92 -12.17 -11.32
C ALA A 225 11.87 -10.97 -11.11
N SER A 226 11.75 -9.88 -11.88
CA SER A 226 12.49 -8.63 -11.67
C SER A 226 11.88 -7.72 -10.59
N SER A 227 10.76 -8.11 -9.99
CA SER A 227 10.11 -7.36 -8.91
C SER A 227 11.02 -7.24 -7.69
N SER A 228 10.86 -6.16 -6.92
CA SER A 228 11.70 -5.88 -5.75
C SER A 228 11.64 -7.04 -4.73
N PRO A 229 12.77 -7.69 -4.41
CA PRO A 229 12.80 -8.75 -3.42
C PRO A 229 12.38 -8.28 -2.03
N VAL A 230 12.58 -7.00 -1.71
CA VAL A 230 12.17 -6.41 -0.43
C VAL A 230 10.64 -6.41 -0.30
N CYS A 231 9.92 -6.01 -1.34
CA CYS A 231 8.44 -6.04 -1.30
C CYS A 231 7.91 -7.46 -1.13
N LEU A 232 8.51 -8.44 -1.80
CA LEU A 232 8.05 -9.84 -1.74
C LEU A 232 8.43 -10.55 -0.43
N LEU A 233 9.60 -10.26 0.15
CA LEU A 233 10.01 -10.83 1.43
C LEU A 233 9.09 -10.41 2.59
N TYR A 234 8.55 -9.18 2.55
CA TYR A 234 7.63 -8.69 3.57
C TYR A 234 6.19 -9.18 3.39
N THR A 235 5.84 -9.73 2.23
CA THR A 235 4.47 -10.18 1.90
C THR A 235 4.34 -11.69 1.77
N SER A 236 5.47 -12.42 1.72
CA SER A 236 5.47 -13.88 1.66
C SER A 236 5.80 -14.45 3.05
N PRO A 237 4.93 -15.29 3.64
CA PRO A 237 5.22 -15.91 4.93
C PRO A 237 6.49 -16.78 4.83
N SER A 238 7.48 -16.48 5.66
CA SER A 238 8.70 -17.27 5.75
C SER A 238 8.43 -18.58 6.51
N PRO A 239 9.05 -19.70 6.11
CA PRO A 239 9.01 -20.93 6.92
C PRO A 239 9.61 -20.77 8.33
N ARG A 240 10.29 -19.65 8.61
CA ARG A 240 10.87 -19.33 9.92
C ARG A 240 9.88 -18.65 10.88
N ASP A 241 8.71 -18.27 10.38
CA ASP A 241 7.68 -17.56 11.14
C ASP A 241 6.56 -18.51 11.62
N ARG A 242 6.83 -19.85 11.58
CA ARG A 242 5.95 -20.91 12.08
C ARG A 242 6.50 -21.55 13.35
#